data_50406b6f35220a339cbea638beade227
#
_entry.id   50406b6f35220a339cbea638beade227
#
_cell.length_a   1.000
_cell.length_b   1.000
_cell.length_c   1.000
_cell.angle_alpha   90.00
_cell.angle_beta   90.00
_cell.angle_gamma   90.00
#
_symmetry.space_group_name_H-M   'P 1'
#
loop_
_entity.id
_entity.type
_entity.pdbx_description
1 polymer ?
#
loop_
_entity_poly.entity_id
_entity_poly.type
_entity_poly.pdbx_seq_one_letter_code
_entity_poly.pdbx_strand_id
1 'polypeptide(L)'
;MNQTEIGKFIAECRKEKKLTQAQLAEKLNITDRAVSKWETGKSMPDSAIMLELCEILEITVNELLSGEKIGMEIYEKKADENLIALKRRDENNMTKNVIISILFSITLLIGIMVCLICNIAISGGLTWSLIPISSIVFAWIISFPGIILGKKGVIVSLLSLSIFIVPYLFLLSRFIKAEAVFSVGAAAAVPSILFLWIIAAVFYRIGKERKAVAFGITFLSAVPFVIIVNVILSKMIGEPILDIWDMLSVFILLIMAFVFFICDCAKKKGLIK
;
A
#
# COMPACT_ATOMS: atom_id res chain seq x y z
N MET A 1 -27.15 -4.98 1.39
CA MET A 1 -26.42 -5.30 2.62
C MET A 1 -26.18 -4.02 3.41
N ASN A 2 -26.79 -3.87 4.57
CA ASN A 2 -26.65 -2.67 5.40
C ASN A 2 -25.62 -2.94 6.50
N GLN A 3 -24.42 -2.37 6.37
CA GLN A 3 -23.31 -2.59 7.32
C GLN A 3 -23.66 -2.17 8.75
N THR A 4 -24.53 -1.17 8.89
CA THR A 4 -24.95 -0.66 10.21
C THR A 4 -25.86 -1.66 10.91
N GLU A 5 -26.76 -2.31 10.19
CA GLU A 5 -27.64 -3.36 10.72
C GLU A 5 -26.86 -4.60 11.14
N ILE A 6 -25.94 -5.03 10.27
CA ILE A 6 -25.02 -6.14 10.59
C ILE A 6 -24.20 -5.83 11.84
N GLY A 7 -23.68 -4.61 11.95
CA GLY A 7 -22.91 -4.20 13.13
C GLY A 7 -23.73 -4.22 14.42
N LYS A 8 -24.96 -3.72 14.38
CA LYS A 8 -25.90 -3.79 15.52
C LYS A 8 -26.19 -5.24 15.91
N PHE A 9 -26.45 -6.09 14.92
CA PHE A 9 -26.73 -7.50 15.15
C PHE A 9 -25.54 -8.24 15.79
N ILE A 10 -24.29 -7.97 15.34
CA ILE A 10 -23.09 -8.48 16.01
C ILE A 10 -23.04 -8.04 17.48
N ALA A 11 -23.32 -6.76 17.77
CA ALA A 11 -23.32 -6.23 19.11
C ALA A 11 -24.40 -6.88 20.00
N GLU A 12 -25.58 -7.14 19.47
CA GLU A 12 -26.68 -7.82 20.16
C GLU A 12 -26.31 -9.26 20.49
N CYS A 13 -25.88 -10.05 19.50
CA CYS A 13 -25.48 -11.43 19.71
C CYS A 13 -24.31 -11.56 20.70
N ARG A 14 -23.31 -10.66 20.62
CA ARG A 14 -22.22 -10.62 21.61
C ARG A 14 -22.74 -10.37 23.04
N LYS A 15 -23.66 -9.40 23.21
CA LYS A 15 -24.27 -9.09 24.52
C LYS A 15 -25.09 -10.25 25.05
N GLU A 16 -25.86 -10.94 24.20
CA GLU A 16 -26.58 -12.18 24.57
C GLU A 16 -25.62 -13.23 25.14
N LYS A 17 -24.41 -13.35 24.56
CA LYS A 17 -23.33 -14.23 25.05
C LYS A 17 -22.58 -13.65 26.26
N LYS A 18 -22.97 -12.47 26.76
CA LYS A 18 -22.34 -11.76 27.91
C LYS A 18 -20.84 -11.50 27.69
N LEU A 19 -20.41 -11.32 26.45
CA LEU A 19 -19.02 -11.01 26.09
C LEU A 19 -18.82 -9.49 26.00
N THR A 20 -17.65 -9.01 26.46
CA THR A 20 -17.17 -7.65 26.14
C THR A 20 -16.56 -7.61 24.73
N GLN A 21 -16.40 -6.43 24.14
CA GLN A 21 -15.70 -6.29 22.84
C GLN A 21 -14.29 -6.85 22.90
N ALA A 22 -13.58 -6.64 24.00
CA ALA A 22 -12.23 -7.16 24.23
C ALA A 22 -12.20 -8.69 24.30
N GLN A 23 -13.16 -9.31 25.01
CA GLN A 23 -13.27 -10.77 25.12
C GLN A 23 -13.62 -11.44 23.78
N LEU A 24 -14.49 -10.83 22.97
CA LEU A 24 -14.77 -11.32 21.62
C LEU A 24 -13.55 -11.19 20.73
N ALA A 25 -12.83 -10.08 20.83
CA ALA A 25 -11.60 -9.84 20.09
C ALA A 25 -10.48 -10.83 20.45
N GLU A 26 -10.33 -11.15 21.74
CA GLU A 26 -9.38 -12.15 22.23
C GLU A 26 -9.67 -13.54 21.66
N LYS A 27 -10.95 -13.97 21.69
CA LYS A 27 -11.38 -15.26 21.12
C LYS A 27 -11.11 -15.38 19.62
N LEU A 28 -11.19 -14.26 18.86
CA LEU A 28 -10.94 -14.21 17.43
C LEU A 28 -9.48 -13.85 17.08
N ASN A 29 -8.60 -13.71 18.09
CA ASN A 29 -7.20 -13.31 17.91
C ASN A 29 -7.04 -12.01 17.10
N ILE A 30 -7.90 -11.02 17.38
CA ILE A 30 -7.92 -9.70 16.73
C ILE A 30 -7.90 -8.58 17.77
N THR A 31 -7.94 -7.33 17.31
CA THR A 31 -8.00 -6.18 18.23
C THR A 31 -9.44 -5.82 18.59
N ASP A 32 -9.67 -5.32 19.80
CA ASP A 32 -10.94 -4.78 20.26
C ASP A 32 -11.48 -3.65 19.35
N ARG A 33 -10.58 -2.87 18.75
CA ARG A 33 -10.90 -1.86 17.75
C ARG A 33 -11.53 -2.43 16.47
N ALA A 34 -11.16 -3.65 16.09
CA ALA A 34 -11.76 -4.30 14.93
C ALA A 34 -13.22 -4.63 15.22
N VAL A 35 -13.50 -5.22 16.39
CA VAL A 35 -14.87 -5.50 16.85
C VAL A 35 -15.69 -4.21 16.96
N SER A 36 -15.13 -3.16 17.57
CA SER A 36 -15.79 -1.86 17.66
C SER A 36 -16.14 -1.24 16.30
N LYS A 37 -15.27 -1.41 15.29
CA LYS A 37 -15.56 -0.95 13.93
C LYS A 37 -16.68 -1.75 13.26
N TRP A 38 -16.74 -3.04 13.53
CA TRP A 38 -17.82 -3.88 13.01
C TRP A 38 -19.17 -3.46 13.63
N GLU A 39 -19.22 -3.35 14.95
CA GLU A 39 -20.44 -2.99 15.68
C GLU A 39 -20.96 -1.57 15.36
N THR A 40 -20.05 -0.66 14.97
CA THR A 40 -20.42 0.69 14.51
C THR A 40 -20.69 0.79 13.01
N GLY A 41 -20.63 -0.32 12.27
CA GLY A 41 -20.84 -0.35 10.81
C GLY A 41 -19.76 0.32 9.98
N LYS A 42 -18.60 0.64 10.56
CA LYS A 42 -17.47 1.27 9.85
C LYS A 42 -16.66 0.27 9.01
N SER A 43 -16.72 -0.99 9.35
CA SER A 43 -16.10 -2.08 8.56
C SER A 43 -16.88 -3.38 8.78
N MET A 44 -16.68 -4.35 7.91
CA MET A 44 -17.19 -5.71 8.08
C MET A 44 -16.07 -6.67 8.50
N PRO A 45 -16.43 -7.78 9.19
CA PRO A 45 -15.52 -8.90 9.37
C PRO A 45 -14.97 -9.39 8.01
N ASP A 46 -13.72 -9.84 7.99
CA ASP A 46 -13.13 -10.47 6.80
C ASP A 46 -13.69 -11.90 6.68
N SER A 47 -13.78 -12.39 5.44
CA SER A 47 -14.26 -13.76 5.16
C SER A 47 -13.51 -14.84 5.92
N ALA A 48 -12.21 -14.62 6.19
CA ALA A 48 -11.37 -15.54 6.96
C ALA A 48 -11.80 -15.67 8.44
N ILE A 49 -12.41 -14.62 9.03
CA ILE A 49 -12.79 -14.56 10.44
C ILE A 49 -14.30 -14.80 10.61
N MET A 50 -15.05 -14.67 9.51
CA MET A 50 -16.51 -14.68 9.54
C MET A 50 -17.09 -15.99 10.07
N LEU A 51 -16.49 -17.14 9.73
CA LEU A 51 -16.93 -18.44 10.22
C LEU A 51 -16.70 -18.59 11.71
N GLU A 52 -15.51 -18.24 12.19
CA GLU A 52 -15.15 -18.31 13.62
C GLU A 52 -16.02 -17.35 14.47
N LEU A 53 -16.30 -16.14 13.95
CA LEU A 53 -17.23 -15.21 14.56
C LEU A 53 -18.63 -15.80 14.69
N CYS A 54 -19.12 -16.45 13.64
CA CYS A 54 -20.44 -17.10 13.66
C CYS A 54 -20.50 -18.26 14.66
N GLU A 55 -19.45 -19.06 14.77
CA GLU A 55 -19.34 -20.14 15.76
C GLU A 55 -19.39 -19.59 17.20
N ILE A 56 -18.62 -18.54 17.50
CA ILE A 56 -18.59 -17.93 18.84
C ILE A 56 -19.94 -17.31 19.22
N LEU A 57 -20.61 -16.69 18.26
CA LEU A 57 -21.90 -16.04 18.48
C LEU A 57 -23.09 -17.00 18.36
N GLU A 58 -22.85 -18.24 17.92
CA GLU A 58 -23.87 -19.27 17.65
C GLU A 58 -24.93 -18.78 16.64
N ILE A 59 -24.47 -18.17 15.57
CA ILE A 59 -25.31 -17.69 14.46
C ILE A 59 -24.78 -18.26 13.13
N THR A 60 -25.63 -18.27 12.13
CA THR A 60 -25.21 -18.63 10.78
C THR A 60 -24.61 -17.46 10.02
N VAL A 61 -23.79 -17.73 9.00
CA VAL A 61 -23.24 -16.67 8.12
C VAL A 61 -24.37 -15.88 7.44
N ASN A 62 -25.47 -16.53 7.10
CA ASN A 62 -26.62 -15.87 6.48
C ASN A 62 -27.32 -14.90 7.45
N GLU A 63 -27.48 -15.24 8.72
CA GLU A 63 -28.00 -14.34 9.75
C GLU A 63 -27.05 -13.16 9.96
N LEU A 64 -25.75 -13.42 10.05
CA LEU A 64 -24.74 -12.37 10.14
C LEU A 64 -24.85 -11.39 8.96
N LEU A 65 -24.93 -11.89 7.72
CA LEU A 65 -24.99 -11.04 6.52
C LEU A 65 -26.35 -10.35 6.35
N SER A 66 -27.41 -10.91 6.90
CA SER A 66 -28.76 -10.30 6.91
C SER A 66 -28.93 -9.28 8.04
N GLY A 67 -28.10 -9.40 9.10
CA GLY A 67 -28.22 -8.53 10.28
C GLY A 67 -29.42 -8.83 11.18
N GLU A 68 -30.00 -10.05 11.07
CA GLU A 68 -31.15 -10.50 11.85
C GLU A 68 -31.18 -12.03 11.94
N LYS A 69 -31.88 -12.58 12.95
CA LYS A 69 -32.16 -14.02 13.06
C LYS A 69 -33.14 -14.43 11.97
N ILE A 70 -32.83 -15.49 11.22
CA ILE A 70 -33.63 -15.93 10.07
C ILE A 70 -34.41 -17.18 10.44
N GLY A 71 -35.74 -17.13 10.29
CA GLY A 71 -36.59 -18.33 10.41
C GLY A 71 -36.36 -19.29 9.25
N MET A 72 -36.54 -20.61 9.50
CA MET A 72 -36.25 -21.68 8.53
C MET A 72 -36.96 -21.53 7.16
N GLU A 73 -38.12 -20.92 7.10
CA GLU A 73 -38.89 -20.76 5.86
C GLU A 73 -38.30 -19.75 4.86
N ILE A 74 -37.43 -18.85 5.32
CA ILE A 74 -36.88 -17.77 4.49
C ILE A 74 -35.38 -17.98 4.21
N TYR A 75 -34.83 -19.05 4.76
CA TYR A 75 -33.37 -19.29 4.77
C TYR A 75 -32.73 -19.36 3.37
N GLU A 76 -33.33 -20.13 2.46
CA GLU A 76 -32.77 -20.31 1.09
C GLU A 76 -32.77 -19.01 0.30
N LYS A 77 -33.87 -18.26 0.33
CA LYS A 77 -33.98 -16.99 -0.39
C LYS A 77 -32.97 -15.95 0.07
N LYS A 78 -32.78 -15.82 1.39
CA LYS A 78 -31.78 -14.88 1.96
C LYS A 78 -30.34 -15.33 1.73
N ALA A 79 -30.09 -16.63 1.68
CA ALA A 79 -28.76 -17.15 1.33
C ALA A 79 -28.35 -16.71 -0.08
N ASP A 80 -29.22 -16.82 -1.05
CA ASP A 80 -28.98 -16.40 -2.44
C ASP A 80 -28.81 -14.87 -2.55
N GLU A 81 -29.65 -14.09 -1.89
CA GLU A 81 -29.56 -12.64 -1.89
C GLU A 81 -28.22 -12.15 -1.29
N ASN A 82 -27.78 -12.78 -0.21
CA ASN A 82 -26.51 -12.44 0.45
C ASN A 82 -25.29 -12.81 -0.42
N LEU A 83 -25.33 -13.96 -1.08
CA LEU A 83 -24.28 -14.40 -2.00
C LEU A 83 -24.14 -13.43 -3.19
N ILE A 84 -25.27 -13.02 -3.78
CA ILE A 84 -25.31 -12.04 -4.85
C ILE A 84 -24.77 -10.68 -4.39
N ALA A 85 -25.10 -10.24 -3.16
CA ALA A 85 -24.63 -8.98 -2.62
C ALA A 85 -23.11 -8.97 -2.38
N LEU A 86 -22.53 -10.08 -1.91
CA LEU A 86 -21.09 -10.25 -1.75
C LEU A 86 -20.38 -10.21 -3.12
N LYS A 87 -20.88 -10.94 -4.10
CA LYS A 87 -20.34 -10.98 -5.47
C LYS A 87 -20.33 -9.58 -6.09
N ARG A 88 -21.44 -8.84 -6.01
CA ARG A 88 -21.53 -7.45 -6.52
C ARG A 88 -20.52 -6.50 -5.87
N ARG A 89 -20.17 -6.71 -4.61
CA ARG A 89 -19.20 -5.88 -3.91
C ARG A 89 -17.79 -6.09 -4.45
N ASP A 90 -17.41 -7.33 -4.71
CA ASP A 90 -16.10 -7.67 -5.28
C ASP A 90 -15.98 -7.21 -6.74
N GLU A 91 -17.03 -7.38 -7.53
CA GLU A 91 -17.10 -6.89 -8.90
C GLU A 91 -16.99 -5.36 -8.98
N ASN A 92 -17.66 -4.61 -8.08
CA ASN A 92 -17.57 -3.16 -8.04
C ASN A 92 -16.16 -2.64 -7.70
N ASN A 93 -15.43 -3.31 -6.82
CA ASN A 93 -14.05 -2.93 -6.49
C ASN A 93 -13.09 -3.22 -7.64
N MET A 94 -13.22 -4.36 -8.31
CA MET A 94 -12.46 -4.67 -9.53
C MET A 94 -12.75 -3.66 -10.64
N THR A 95 -14.01 -3.31 -10.86
CA THR A 95 -14.42 -2.35 -11.89
C THR A 95 -13.79 -0.98 -11.64
N LYS A 96 -13.76 -0.48 -10.40
CA LYS A 96 -13.11 0.79 -10.05
C LYS A 96 -11.62 0.79 -10.37
N ASN A 97 -10.89 -0.26 -9.98
CA ASN A 97 -9.46 -0.37 -10.25
C ASN A 97 -9.18 -0.44 -11.76
N VAL A 98 -10.02 -1.15 -12.51
CA VAL A 98 -9.92 -1.23 -13.97
C VAL A 98 -10.17 0.14 -14.61
N ILE A 99 -11.21 0.87 -14.21
CA ILE A 99 -11.48 2.22 -14.71
C ILE A 99 -10.31 3.16 -14.44
N ILE A 100 -9.78 3.16 -13.21
CA ILE A 100 -8.63 3.99 -12.85
C ILE A 100 -7.40 3.62 -13.69
N SER A 101 -7.14 2.33 -13.93
CA SER A 101 -6.00 1.88 -14.74
C SER A 101 -6.14 2.28 -16.20
N ILE A 102 -7.35 2.27 -16.75
CA ILE A 102 -7.62 2.74 -18.12
C ILE A 102 -7.40 4.24 -18.20
N LEU A 103 -7.97 5.04 -17.30
CA LEU A 103 -7.77 6.49 -17.28
C LEU A 103 -6.29 6.85 -17.14
N PHE A 104 -5.57 6.18 -16.23
CA PHE A 104 -4.13 6.35 -16.07
C PHE A 104 -3.37 6.04 -17.35
N SER A 105 -3.66 4.91 -18.01
CA SER A 105 -3.01 4.52 -19.26
C SER A 105 -3.29 5.52 -20.40
N ILE A 106 -4.54 6.02 -20.52
CA ILE A 106 -4.90 7.05 -21.50
C ILE A 106 -4.12 8.34 -21.26
N THR A 107 -4.00 8.78 -20.00
CA THR A 107 -3.26 9.99 -19.65
C THR A 107 -1.79 9.90 -20.06
N LEU A 108 -1.16 8.74 -19.81
CA LEU A 108 0.23 8.49 -20.19
C LEU A 108 0.40 8.44 -21.72
N LEU A 109 -0.55 7.83 -22.42
CA LEU A 109 -0.55 7.77 -23.89
C LEU A 109 -0.66 9.17 -24.52
N ILE A 110 -1.53 10.02 -23.97
CA ILE A 110 -1.61 11.44 -24.38
C ILE A 110 -0.25 12.14 -24.15
N GLY A 111 0.41 11.90 -23.02
CA GLY A 111 1.76 12.43 -22.74
C GLY A 111 2.78 12.03 -23.79
N ILE A 112 2.79 10.74 -24.20
CA ILE A 112 3.64 10.24 -25.27
C ILE A 112 3.35 10.93 -26.60
N MET A 113 2.08 11.06 -26.96
CA MET A 113 1.65 11.72 -28.21
C MET A 113 2.08 13.19 -28.25
N VAL A 114 1.89 13.93 -27.14
CA VAL A 114 2.33 15.32 -27.03
C VAL A 114 3.84 15.44 -27.21
N CYS A 115 4.63 14.59 -26.53
CA CYS A 115 6.09 14.57 -26.66
C CYS A 115 6.54 14.31 -28.11
N LEU A 116 5.89 13.38 -28.81
CA LEU A 116 6.19 13.08 -30.21
C LEU A 116 5.86 14.25 -31.14
N ILE A 117 4.66 14.84 -31.00
CA ILE A 117 4.23 15.96 -31.84
C ILE A 117 5.16 17.16 -31.63
N CYS A 118 5.44 17.53 -30.39
CA CYS A 118 6.34 18.63 -30.08
C CYS A 118 7.75 18.39 -30.62
N ASN A 119 8.25 17.16 -30.51
CA ASN A 119 9.59 16.86 -30.99
C ASN A 119 9.71 16.94 -32.53
N ILE A 120 8.72 16.40 -33.24
CA ILE A 120 8.68 16.48 -34.72
C ILE A 120 8.52 17.94 -35.15
N ALA A 121 7.65 18.71 -34.52
CA ALA A 121 7.39 20.12 -34.85
C ALA A 121 8.61 21.04 -34.64
N ILE A 122 9.41 20.77 -33.57
CA ILE A 122 10.54 21.64 -33.22
C ILE A 122 11.85 21.15 -33.88
N SER A 123 12.07 19.84 -33.92
CA SER A 123 13.38 19.27 -34.29
C SER A 123 13.38 18.60 -35.68
N GLY A 124 12.23 18.45 -36.33
CA GLY A 124 12.11 17.76 -37.62
C GLY A 124 12.40 16.26 -37.58
N GLY A 125 12.61 15.67 -36.40
CA GLY A 125 12.94 14.25 -36.21
C GLY A 125 12.88 13.83 -34.76
N LEU A 126 13.08 12.54 -34.49
CA LEU A 126 13.08 11.97 -33.13
C LEU A 126 14.43 12.21 -32.46
N THR A 127 14.52 13.19 -31.57
CA THR A 127 15.75 13.57 -30.87
C THR A 127 15.60 13.45 -29.36
N TRP A 128 15.03 14.45 -28.72
CA TRP A 128 14.90 14.54 -27.24
C TRP A 128 13.70 13.77 -26.67
N SER A 129 12.66 13.52 -27.48
CA SER A 129 11.41 12.87 -27.00
C SER A 129 11.60 11.43 -26.54
N LEU A 130 12.65 10.75 -26.95
CA LEU A 130 12.93 9.39 -26.52
C LEU A 130 13.18 9.28 -25.02
N ILE A 131 13.71 10.36 -24.40
CA ILE A 131 13.96 10.40 -22.95
C ILE A 131 12.63 10.42 -22.15
N PRO A 132 11.72 11.40 -22.34
CA PRO A 132 10.46 11.40 -21.62
C PRO A 132 9.56 10.20 -21.97
N ILE A 133 9.56 9.75 -23.23
CA ILE A 133 8.77 8.59 -23.65
C ILE A 133 9.21 7.33 -22.90
N SER A 134 10.52 7.05 -22.85
CA SER A 134 11.05 5.90 -22.11
C SER A 134 10.72 5.98 -20.61
N SER A 135 10.76 7.19 -20.03
CA SER A 135 10.41 7.43 -18.62
C SER A 135 8.92 7.19 -18.36
N ILE A 136 8.04 7.62 -19.26
CA ILE A 136 6.59 7.39 -19.17
C ILE A 136 6.29 5.89 -19.25
N VAL A 137 6.90 5.17 -20.20
CA VAL A 137 6.72 3.71 -20.33
C VAL A 137 7.22 2.99 -19.08
N PHE A 138 8.38 3.36 -18.56
CA PHE A 138 8.90 2.81 -17.32
C PHE A 138 7.97 3.07 -16.12
N ALA A 139 7.48 4.29 -15.96
CA ALA A 139 6.52 4.64 -14.92
C ALA A 139 5.21 3.82 -15.04
N TRP A 140 4.75 3.58 -16.28
CA TRP A 140 3.57 2.75 -16.53
C TRP A 140 3.79 1.30 -16.10
N ILE A 141 4.91 0.68 -16.48
CA ILE A 141 5.25 -0.71 -16.12
C ILE A 141 5.26 -0.90 -14.60
N ILE A 142 5.74 0.09 -13.84
CA ILE A 142 5.84 0.00 -12.39
C ILE A 142 4.48 0.27 -11.72
N SER A 143 3.74 1.28 -12.18
CA SER A 143 2.52 1.76 -11.50
C SER A 143 1.29 0.91 -11.81
N PHE A 144 1.20 0.36 -13.02
CA PHE A 144 0.03 -0.38 -13.51
C PHE A 144 -0.34 -1.61 -12.63
N PRO A 145 0.60 -2.47 -12.21
CA PRO A 145 0.28 -3.58 -11.31
C PRO A 145 -0.26 -3.12 -9.96
N GLY A 146 0.26 -1.99 -9.43
CA GLY A 146 -0.20 -1.40 -8.18
C GLY A 146 -1.65 -0.95 -8.24
N ILE A 147 -2.06 -0.37 -9.38
CA ILE A 147 -3.43 0.13 -9.59
C ILE A 147 -4.40 -1.05 -9.75
N ILE A 148 -4.06 -2.03 -10.61
CA ILE A 148 -4.98 -3.12 -10.95
C ILE A 148 -5.17 -4.11 -9.81
N LEU A 149 -4.08 -4.51 -9.14
CA LEU A 149 -4.06 -5.54 -8.10
C LEU A 149 -4.28 -4.98 -6.68
N GLY A 150 -4.38 -3.66 -6.51
CA GLY A 150 -4.57 -3.02 -5.22
C GLY A 150 -3.48 -3.39 -4.21
N LYS A 151 -3.85 -3.90 -3.03
CA LYS A 151 -2.89 -4.21 -1.96
C LYS A 151 -1.80 -5.22 -2.36
N LYS A 152 -2.14 -6.23 -3.18
CA LYS A 152 -1.17 -7.22 -3.71
C LYS A 152 -0.30 -6.61 -4.80
N GLY A 153 -0.78 -5.59 -5.49
CA GLY A 153 -0.07 -4.89 -6.56
C GLY A 153 1.18 -4.15 -6.10
N VAL A 154 1.23 -3.71 -4.84
CA VAL A 154 2.42 -3.03 -4.29
C VAL A 154 3.66 -3.92 -4.37
N ILE A 155 3.53 -5.20 -4.02
CA ILE A 155 4.65 -6.16 -4.09
C ILE A 155 5.04 -6.40 -5.56
N VAL A 156 4.05 -6.53 -6.45
CA VAL A 156 4.31 -6.73 -7.88
C VAL A 156 4.97 -5.49 -8.48
N SER A 157 4.53 -4.27 -8.12
CA SER A 157 5.16 -3.02 -8.54
C SER A 157 6.61 -2.93 -8.06
N LEU A 158 6.89 -3.35 -6.83
CA LEU A 158 8.24 -3.34 -6.28
C LEU A 158 9.15 -4.37 -6.98
N LEU A 159 8.62 -5.55 -7.31
CA LEU A 159 9.32 -6.54 -8.15
C LEU A 159 9.58 -5.99 -9.55
N SER A 160 8.59 -5.37 -10.19
CA SER A 160 8.76 -4.75 -11.50
C SER A 160 9.84 -3.66 -11.47
N LEU A 161 9.83 -2.79 -10.45
CA LEU A 161 10.88 -1.79 -10.25
C LEU A 161 12.27 -2.45 -10.14
N SER A 162 12.40 -3.50 -9.32
CA SER A 162 13.66 -4.19 -9.08
C SER A 162 14.25 -4.82 -10.37
N ILE A 163 13.38 -5.30 -11.26
CA ILE A 163 13.80 -5.93 -12.52
C ILE A 163 14.10 -4.88 -13.59
N PHE A 164 13.24 -3.88 -13.75
CA PHE A 164 13.29 -2.97 -14.89
C PHE A 164 14.14 -1.72 -14.68
N ILE A 165 14.58 -1.40 -13.46
CA ILE A 165 15.36 -0.18 -13.20
C ILE A 165 16.72 -0.19 -13.90
N VAL A 166 17.44 -1.32 -13.89
CA VAL A 166 18.77 -1.42 -14.49
C VAL A 166 18.69 -1.36 -16.03
N PRO A 167 17.83 -2.13 -16.72
CA PRO A 167 17.59 -1.96 -18.15
C PRO A 167 17.16 -0.54 -18.55
N TYR A 168 16.33 0.09 -17.73
CA TYR A 168 15.88 1.47 -17.97
C TYR A 168 17.04 2.47 -17.88
N LEU A 169 17.89 2.37 -16.86
CA LEU A 169 19.07 3.23 -16.72
C LEU A 169 20.06 3.05 -17.85
N PHE A 170 20.24 1.81 -18.34
CA PHE A 170 21.05 1.53 -19.50
C PHE A 170 20.49 2.22 -20.75
N LEU A 171 19.18 2.10 -21.00
CA LEU A 171 18.52 2.74 -22.12
C LEU A 171 18.64 4.28 -22.03
N LEU A 172 18.41 4.83 -20.84
CA LEU A 172 18.51 6.27 -20.58
C LEU A 172 19.91 6.81 -20.83
N SER A 173 20.96 6.09 -20.40
CA SER A 173 22.37 6.49 -20.65
C SER A 173 22.70 6.55 -22.15
N ARG A 174 22.09 5.68 -22.94
CA ARG A 174 22.23 5.68 -24.41
C ARG A 174 21.57 6.89 -25.06
N PHE A 175 20.38 7.26 -24.59
CA PHE A 175 19.66 8.43 -25.11
C PHE A 175 20.32 9.76 -24.72
N ILE A 176 20.83 9.87 -23.49
CA ILE A 176 21.55 11.07 -23.01
C ILE A 176 22.99 11.12 -23.54
N LYS A 177 23.53 10.01 -24.07
CA LYS A 177 24.93 9.85 -24.49
C LYS A 177 25.96 10.12 -23.36
N ALA A 178 25.59 9.75 -22.13
CA ALA A 178 26.40 9.94 -20.94
C ALA A 178 26.53 8.59 -20.18
N GLU A 179 27.69 7.94 -20.28
CA GLU A 179 27.92 6.65 -19.60
C GLU A 179 27.87 6.75 -18.09
N ALA A 180 28.21 7.92 -17.54
CA ALA A 180 28.11 8.19 -16.11
C ALA A 180 26.67 8.00 -15.56
N VAL A 181 25.63 8.26 -16.37
CA VAL A 181 24.23 8.06 -15.98
C VAL A 181 23.94 6.60 -15.63
N PHE A 182 24.48 5.66 -16.40
CA PHE A 182 24.32 4.24 -16.13
C PHE A 182 25.13 3.80 -14.92
N SER A 183 26.42 4.12 -14.87
CA SER A 183 27.32 3.67 -13.81
C SER A 183 26.89 4.20 -12.42
N VAL A 184 26.64 5.51 -12.31
CA VAL A 184 26.20 6.14 -11.06
C VAL A 184 24.78 5.71 -10.71
N GLY A 185 23.87 5.72 -11.70
CA GLY A 185 22.48 5.33 -11.49
C GLY A 185 22.34 3.87 -11.06
N ALA A 186 23.06 2.93 -11.67
CA ALA A 186 23.02 1.52 -11.30
C ALA A 186 23.61 1.28 -9.90
N ALA A 187 24.71 1.96 -9.56
CA ALA A 187 25.31 1.88 -8.23
C ALA A 187 24.39 2.41 -7.12
N ALA A 188 23.63 3.47 -7.38
CA ALA A 188 22.63 4.01 -6.45
C ALA A 188 21.33 3.19 -6.44
N ALA A 189 20.97 2.52 -7.53
CA ALA A 189 19.74 1.74 -7.64
C ALA A 189 19.73 0.52 -6.69
N VAL A 190 20.87 -0.16 -6.54
CA VAL A 190 20.96 -1.35 -5.67
C VAL A 190 20.60 -1.07 -4.22
N PRO A 191 21.26 -0.11 -3.52
CA PRO A 191 20.87 0.22 -2.15
C PRO A 191 19.45 0.79 -2.06
N SER A 192 18.98 1.52 -3.08
CA SER A 192 17.61 2.06 -3.11
C SER A 192 16.55 0.95 -3.17
N ILE A 193 16.76 -0.07 -4.00
CA ILE A 193 15.87 -1.24 -4.07
C ILE A 193 15.85 -1.99 -2.74
N LEU A 194 17.02 -2.24 -2.14
CA LEU A 194 17.12 -2.90 -0.84
C LEU A 194 16.37 -2.11 0.25
N PHE A 195 16.52 -0.80 0.26
CA PHE A 195 15.82 0.07 1.20
C PHE A 195 14.29 0.00 1.02
N LEU A 196 13.79 0.01 -0.23
CA LEU A 196 12.36 -0.14 -0.52
C LEU A 196 11.82 -1.51 -0.06
N TRP A 197 12.59 -2.58 -0.21
CA TRP A 197 12.20 -3.90 0.31
C TRP A 197 12.18 -3.94 1.83
N ILE A 198 13.12 -3.27 2.50
CA ILE A 198 13.11 -3.11 3.97
C ILE A 198 11.83 -2.39 4.41
N ILE A 199 11.48 -1.27 3.76
CA ILE A 199 10.23 -0.55 4.03
C ILE A 199 9.02 -1.47 3.87
N ALA A 200 8.94 -2.18 2.74
CA ALA A 200 7.84 -3.10 2.47
C ALA A 200 7.73 -4.18 3.56
N ALA A 201 8.84 -4.78 3.98
CA ALA A 201 8.88 -5.78 5.02
C ALA A 201 8.47 -5.24 6.40
N VAL A 202 8.93 -4.03 6.75
CA VAL A 202 8.56 -3.36 8.02
C VAL A 202 7.06 -3.09 8.05
N PHE A 203 6.49 -2.53 6.96
CA PHE A 203 5.06 -2.27 6.89
C PHE A 203 4.21 -3.54 6.84
N TYR A 204 4.71 -4.61 6.22
CA TYR A 204 4.03 -5.89 6.18
C TYR A 204 3.95 -6.56 7.56
N ARG A 205 5.07 -6.54 8.32
CA ARG A 205 5.15 -7.18 9.65
C ARG A 205 4.56 -6.32 10.77
N ILE A 206 4.92 -5.04 10.84
CA ILE A 206 4.65 -4.16 11.99
C ILE A 206 3.53 -3.17 11.67
N GLY A 207 3.43 -2.73 10.42
CA GLY A 207 2.51 -1.67 10.00
C GLY A 207 1.03 -2.03 10.13
N LYS A 208 0.67 -3.31 10.21
CA LYS A 208 -0.71 -3.75 10.44
C LYS A 208 -1.20 -3.35 11.84
N GLU A 209 -0.36 -3.51 12.86
CA GLU A 209 -0.71 -3.30 14.26
C GLU A 209 -0.28 -1.93 14.77
N ARG A 210 0.95 -1.51 14.43
CA ARG A 210 1.61 -0.33 14.98
C ARG A 210 2.21 0.54 13.87
N LYS A 211 1.37 1.29 13.16
CA LYS A 211 1.79 2.15 12.04
C LYS A 211 2.86 3.17 12.44
N ALA A 212 2.73 3.79 13.63
CA ALA A 212 3.70 4.78 14.10
C ALA A 212 5.09 4.16 14.29
N VAL A 213 5.17 2.96 14.87
CA VAL A 213 6.44 2.24 15.01
C VAL A 213 7.04 1.89 13.65
N ALA A 214 6.22 1.45 12.69
CA ALA A 214 6.69 1.16 11.34
C ALA A 214 7.29 2.41 10.67
N PHE A 215 6.66 3.58 10.80
CA PHE A 215 7.25 4.84 10.35
C PHE A 215 8.54 5.17 11.08
N GLY A 216 8.60 5.05 12.42
CA GLY A 216 9.81 5.28 13.19
C GLY A 216 10.98 4.42 12.74
N ILE A 217 10.77 3.12 12.54
CA ILE A 217 11.78 2.18 12.03
C ILE A 217 12.21 2.56 10.60
N THR A 218 11.27 2.97 9.75
CA THR A 218 11.59 3.40 8.38
C THR A 218 12.50 4.62 8.37
N PHE A 219 12.19 5.66 9.16
CA PHE A 219 13.04 6.83 9.28
C PHE A 219 14.42 6.50 9.87
N LEU A 220 14.48 5.61 10.85
CA LEU A 220 15.75 5.17 11.43
C LEU A 220 16.59 4.37 10.41
N SER A 221 15.97 3.51 9.59
CA SER A 221 16.65 2.76 8.54
C SER A 221 17.07 3.62 7.35
N ALA A 222 16.48 4.80 7.18
CA ALA A 222 16.90 5.76 6.16
C ALA A 222 18.28 6.36 6.44
N VAL A 223 18.71 6.45 7.70
CA VAL A 223 20.03 6.99 8.06
C VAL A 223 21.18 6.17 7.45
N PRO A 224 21.30 4.85 7.70
CA PRO A 224 22.36 4.07 7.06
C PRO A 224 22.21 4.03 5.54
N PHE A 225 20.99 4.08 4.99
CA PHE A 225 20.76 4.15 3.56
C PHE A 225 21.39 5.42 2.96
N VAL A 226 21.15 6.60 3.51
CA VAL A 226 21.75 7.86 3.05
C VAL A 226 23.27 7.78 3.10
N ILE A 227 23.86 7.27 4.19
CA ILE A 227 25.31 7.13 4.34
C ILE A 227 25.88 6.20 3.25
N ILE A 228 25.24 5.05 3.00
CA ILE A 228 25.67 4.10 1.96
C ILE A 228 25.66 4.74 0.58
N VAL A 229 24.59 5.45 0.24
CA VAL A 229 24.46 6.15 -1.04
C VAL A 229 25.55 7.21 -1.17
N ASN A 230 25.79 8.02 -0.15
CA ASN A 230 26.82 9.06 -0.17
C ASN A 230 28.24 8.48 -0.29
N VAL A 231 28.54 7.36 0.37
CA VAL A 231 29.84 6.67 0.21
C VAL A 231 30.02 6.17 -1.23
N ILE A 232 28.97 5.66 -1.85
CA ILE A 232 29.01 5.21 -3.25
C ILE A 232 29.27 6.42 -4.19
N LEU A 233 28.50 7.50 -4.01
CA LEU A 233 28.60 8.70 -4.81
C LEU A 233 29.95 9.39 -4.64
N SER A 234 30.46 9.48 -3.40
CA SER A 234 31.78 10.02 -3.10
C SER A 234 32.89 9.29 -3.87
N LYS A 235 32.86 7.96 -3.89
CA LYS A 235 33.85 7.17 -4.64
C LYS A 235 33.75 7.32 -6.15
N MET A 236 32.56 7.62 -6.68
CA MET A 236 32.34 7.69 -8.13
C MET A 236 32.50 9.10 -8.69
N ILE A 237 32.12 10.13 -7.92
CA ILE A 237 32.07 11.53 -8.38
C ILE A 237 33.17 12.37 -7.72
N GLY A 238 33.79 11.89 -6.62
CA GLY A 238 34.82 12.62 -5.88
C GLY A 238 34.28 13.67 -4.89
N GLU A 239 32.98 13.67 -4.62
CA GLU A 239 32.35 14.56 -3.65
C GLU A 239 32.62 14.11 -2.20
N PRO A 240 32.56 14.98 -1.20
CA PRO A 240 32.71 14.61 0.20
C PRO A 240 31.62 13.61 0.63
N ILE A 241 31.96 12.65 1.49
CA ILE A 241 31.02 11.60 1.96
C ILE A 241 29.84 12.21 2.73
N LEU A 242 30.10 13.28 3.47
CA LEU A 242 29.10 14.01 4.25
C LEU A 242 29.27 15.50 4.03
N ASP A 243 28.25 16.14 3.52
CA ASP A 243 28.12 17.59 3.43
C ASP A 243 27.21 18.10 4.55
N ILE A 244 27.16 19.43 4.74
CA ILE A 244 26.30 20.09 5.73
C ILE A 244 24.83 19.72 5.53
N TRP A 245 24.40 19.59 4.28
CA TRP A 245 23.03 19.19 3.90
C TRP A 245 22.73 17.73 4.28
N ASP A 246 23.71 16.85 4.15
CA ASP A 246 23.59 15.44 4.55
C ASP A 246 23.48 15.32 6.07
N MET A 247 24.30 16.07 6.82
CA MET A 247 24.22 16.11 8.28
C MET A 247 22.86 16.62 8.75
N LEU A 248 22.33 17.66 8.09
CA LEU A 248 21.01 18.20 8.40
C LEU A 248 19.90 17.17 8.08
N SER A 249 20.00 16.49 6.95
CA SER A 249 19.04 15.45 6.56
C SER A 249 19.02 14.28 7.54
N VAL A 250 20.18 13.78 7.96
CA VAL A 250 20.31 12.74 8.98
C VAL A 250 19.72 13.19 10.32
N PHE A 251 19.97 14.44 10.74
CA PHE A 251 19.40 14.98 11.96
C PHE A 251 17.87 15.05 11.92
N ILE A 252 17.29 15.49 10.78
CA ILE A 252 15.83 15.51 10.56
C ILE A 252 15.25 14.09 10.61
N LEU A 253 15.91 13.12 9.97
CA LEU A 253 15.46 11.73 9.97
C LEU A 253 15.42 11.14 11.39
N LEU A 254 16.42 11.44 12.22
CA LEU A 254 16.47 10.99 13.60
C LEU A 254 15.37 11.64 14.45
N ILE A 255 15.12 12.94 14.28
CA ILE A 255 14.01 13.64 14.97
C ILE A 255 12.68 13.00 14.57
N MET A 256 12.44 12.78 13.27
CA MET A 256 11.21 12.17 12.79
C MET A 256 11.02 10.76 13.37
N ALA A 257 12.06 9.93 13.38
CA ALA A 257 12.00 8.60 13.99
C ALA A 257 11.59 8.69 15.47
N PHE A 258 12.23 9.61 16.23
CA PHE A 258 11.96 9.81 17.65
C PHE A 258 10.52 10.28 17.92
N VAL A 259 10.01 11.24 17.13
CA VAL A 259 8.62 11.71 17.20
C VAL A 259 7.63 10.55 17.01
N PHE A 260 7.86 9.69 16.01
CA PHE A 260 6.95 8.55 15.77
C PHE A 260 6.99 7.53 16.91
N PHE A 261 8.14 7.27 17.52
CA PHE A 261 8.22 6.39 18.69
C PHE A 261 7.52 6.99 19.92
N ILE A 262 7.65 8.30 20.16
CA ILE A 262 6.93 8.99 21.24
C ILE A 262 5.42 8.93 20.99
N CYS A 263 4.96 9.20 19.77
CA CYS A 263 3.55 9.12 19.41
C CYS A 263 2.97 7.72 19.67
N ASP A 264 3.71 6.65 19.38
CA ASP A 264 3.28 5.29 19.67
C ASP A 264 3.20 5.02 21.18
N CYS A 265 4.20 5.47 21.94
CA CYS A 265 4.22 5.36 23.40
C CYS A 265 3.07 6.13 24.04
N ALA A 266 2.81 7.36 23.59
CA ALA A 266 1.73 8.21 24.09
C ALA A 266 0.35 7.58 23.79
N LYS A 267 0.20 7.00 22.60
CA LYS A 267 -1.01 6.28 22.21
C LYS A 267 -1.23 5.03 23.06
N LYS A 268 -0.18 4.28 23.38
CA LYS A 268 -0.25 3.10 24.25
C LYS A 268 -0.62 3.46 25.69
N LYS A 269 -0.23 4.65 26.17
CA LYS A 269 -0.59 5.18 27.49
C LYS A 269 -1.96 5.90 27.53
N GLY A 270 -2.70 5.96 26.42
CA GLY A 270 -4.00 6.61 26.34
C GLY A 270 -3.96 8.15 26.40
N LEU A 271 -2.77 8.76 26.24
CA LEU A 271 -2.55 10.21 26.28
C LEU A 271 -2.96 10.90 24.97
N ILE A 272 -3.05 10.14 23.85
CA ILE A 272 -3.45 10.63 22.53
C ILE A 272 -4.44 9.62 21.94
N LYS A 273 -5.59 10.12 21.42
CA LYS A 273 -6.61 9.31 20.72
C LYS A 273 -6.20 8.91 19.31
#